data_b8abeb788f20ff841f41b2b6cec370fd
#
_entry.id   b8abeb788f20ff841f41b2b6cec370fd
#
_cell.length_a   1.000
_cell.length_b   1.000
_cell.length_c   1.000
_cell.angle_alpha   90.00
_cell.angle_beta   90.00
_cell.angle_gamma   90.00
#
_symmetry.space_group_name_H-M   'P 1'
#
loop_
_entity.id
_entity.type
_entity.pdbx_description
1 polymer ?
#
loop_
_entity_poly.entity_id
_entity_poly.type
_entity_poly.pdbx_seq_one_letter_code
_entity_poly.pdbx_strand_id
1 'polypeptide(L)'
;RNAAGNRESAQDLSGFKEFFDKHSDMDLVQLSQCRSIEDVIRGLKGSAYYEPLEKLLEQGKATLPACETAMDMLYFKTIWKIKDKYLSKAEAKMLAQCFGTKMDMLNFQWICRAKKYYNLSEGDIYALIIPIQYHVTKKEIQTMAQAENMEQVYGVIKNSWYKCQNIEELMDQGLGNAAKELTDKIYELTSRKEPYSAAVLNSYLYFKEREIEQIITTIEKIRYGMTART
;
A
#
# COMPACT_ATOMS: atom_id res chain seq x y z
N ARG A 1 -7.32 -14.51 2.10
CA ARG A 1 -6.23 -15.48 1.87
C ARG A 1 -6.66 -16.92 2.22
N ASN A 2 -7.25 -17.15 3.39
CA ASN A 2 -7.69 -18.50 3.78
C ASN A 2 -8.75 -19.07 2.82
N ALA A 3 -9.76 -18.28 2.45
CA ALA A 3 -10.78 -18.66 1.48
C ALA A 3 -10.20 -18.99 0.08
N ALA A 4 -9.17 -18.25 -0.37
CA ALA A 4 -8.49 -18.52 -1.64
C ALA A 4 -7.61 -19.78 -1.60
N GLY A 5 -7.15 -20.18 -0.41
CA GLY A 5 -6.30 -21.36 -0.21
C GLY A 5 -7.04 -22.65 0.07
N ASN A 6 -8.39 -22.69 -0.01
CA ASN A 6 -9.24 -23.87 0.30
C ASN A 6 -8.89 -24.50 1.66
N ARG A 7 -8.48 -23.73 2.66
CA ARG A 7 -8.19 -24.24 3.99
C ARG A 7 -9.48 -24.53 4.73
N GLU A 8 -9.68 -25.75 5.16
CA GLU A 8 -10.91 -26.22 5.84
C GLU A 8 -11.10 -25.64 7.25
N SER A 9 -10.05 -25.09 7.88
CA SER A 9 -10.18 -24.49 9.22
C SER A 9 -10.62 -23.04 9.14
N ALA A 10 -11.83 -22.75 9.58
CA ALA A 10 -12.25 -21.40 9.90
C ALA A 10 -11.26 -20.79 10.91
N GLN A 11 -10.80 -19.57 10.64
CA GLN A 11 -9.96 -18.86 11.58
C GLN A 11 -10.85 -18.33 12.71
N ASP A 12 -10.51 -18.62 13.97
CA ASP A 12 -11.24 -18.07 15.11
C ASP A 12 -10.97 -16.56 15.21
N LEU A 13 -11.95 -15.76 14.86
CA LEU A 13 -11.93 -14.31 14.94
C LEU A 13 -12.77 -13.78 16.11
N SER A 14 -13.23 -14.65 17.01
CA SER A 14 -14.10 -14.27 18.14
C SER A 14 -13.51 -13.21 19.05
N GLY A 15 -12.18 -13.22 19.23
CA GLY A 15 -11.47 -12.20 20.01
C GLY A 15 -11.56 -10.77 19.45
N PHE A 16 -11.92 -10.62 18.19
CA PHE A 16 -12.10 -9.31 17.54
C PHE A 16 -13.56 -8.90 17.38
N LYS A 17 -14.50 -9.80 17.71
CA LYS A 17 -15.93 -9.58 17.45
C LYS A 17 -16.45 -8.31 18.11
N GLU A 18 -16.20 -8.10 19.39
CA GLU A 18 -16.67 -6.92 20.13
C GLU A 18 -16.20 -5.60 19.51
N PHE A 19 -14.93 -5.56 19.07
CA PHE A 19 -14.37 -4.39 18.39
C PHE A 19 -15.06 -4.15 17.04
N PHE A 20 -15.25 -5.19 16.25
CA PHE A 20 -15.87 -5.06 14.92
C PHE A 20 -17.34 -4.69 15.02
N ASP A 21 -18.12 -5.32 15.91
CA ASP A 21 -19.54 -5.00 16.14
C ASP A 21 -19.75 -3.54 16.56
N LYS A 22 -18.75 -2.93 17.25
CA LYS A 22 -18.81 -1.55 17.69
C LYS A 22 -18.40 -0.54 16.60
N HIS A 23 -17.51 -0.92 15.69
CA HIS A 23 -16.86 0.00 14.75
C HIS A 23 -17.11 -0.29 13.27
N SER A 24 -17.83 -1.36 12.96
CA SER A 24 -18.09 -1.79 11.58
C SER A 24 -19.44 -2.48 11.48
N ASP A 25 -20.13 -2.28 10.35
CA ASP A 25 -21.37 -2.99 10.01
C ASP A 25 -21.09 -4.35 9.36
N MET A 26 -19.83 -4.79 9.31
CA MET A 26 -19.47 -6.09 8.71
C MET A 26 -19.62 -7.22 9.70
N ASP A 27 -20.29 -8.30 9.29
CA ASP A 27 -20.39 -9.54 10.08
C ASP A 27 -19.09 -10.35 9.99
N LEU A 28 -18.23 -10.19 11.02
CA LEU A 28 -16.95 -10.88 11.09
C LEU A 28 -17.10 -12.40 11.18
N VAL A 29 -18.18 -12.89 11.81
CA VAL A 29 -18.43 -14.33 11.95
C VAL A 29 -18.78 -14.92 10.60
N GLN A 30 -19.67 -14.28 9.85
CA GLN A 30 -20.01 -14.68 8.49
C GLN A 30 -18.76 -14.67 7.59
N LEU A 31 -17.96 -13.63 7.64
CA LEU A 31 -16.72 -13.52 6.83
C LEU A 31 -15.70 -14.61 7.19
N SER A 32 -15.60 -15.01 8.47
CA SER A 32 -14.68 -16.07 8.89
C SER A 32 -15.07 -17.46 8.37
N GLN A 33 -16.35 -17.66 8.00
CA GLN A 33 -16.88 -18.92 7.49
C GLN A 33 -16.81 -19.02 5.95
N CYS A 34 -16.46 -17.95 5.26
CA CYS A 34 -16.36 -17.92 3.80
C CYS A 34 -15.27 -18.89 3.31
N ARG A 35 -15.63 -19.69 2.29
CA ARG A 35 -14.74 -20.71 1.70
C ARG A 35 -14.19 -20.32 0.34
N SER A 36 -14.76 -19.30 -0.29
CA SER A 36 -14.32 -18.79 -1.58
C SER A 36 -14.15 -17.27 -1.56
N ILE A 37 -13.42 -16.73 -2.53
CA ILE A 37 -13.31 -15.28 -2.75
C ILE A 37 -14.68 -14.68 -3.04
N GLU A 38 -15.52 -15.39 -3.80
CA GLU A 38 -16.88 -14.98 -4.12
C GLU A 38 -17.74 -14.84 -2.86
N ASP A 39 -17.68 -15.80 -1.93
CA ASP A 39 -18.42 -15.73 -0.66
C ASP A 39 -17.97 -14.53 0.17
N VAL A 40 -16.66 -14.26 0.23
CA VAL A 40 -16.12 -13.08 0.91
C VAL A 40 -16.66 -11.80 0.28
N ILE A 41 -16.65 -11.69 -1.05
CA ILE A 41 -17.16 -10.51 -1.75
C ILE A 41 -18.64 -10.30 -1.45
N ARG A 42 -19.45 -11.36 -1.51
CA ARG A 42 -20.89 -11.30 -1.19
C ARG A 42 -21.14 -10.93 0.27
N GLY A 43 -20.33 -11.44 1.19
CA GLY A 43 -20.40 -11.10 2.62
C GLY A 43 -20.03 -9.64 2.94
N LEU A 44 -19.35 -8.94 2.02
CA LEU A 44 -19.01 -7.52 2.15
C LEU A 44 -20.12 -6.59 1.62
N LYS A 45 -21.26 -7.13 1.14
CA LYS A 45 -22.36 -6.34 0.61
C LYS A 45 -22.83 -5.28 1.61
N GLY A 46 -22.99 -4.05 1.15
CA GLY A 46 -23.33 -2.90 1.98
C GLY A 46 -22.14 -2.15 2.56
N SER A 47 -20.92 -2.69 2.48
CA SER A 47 -19.69 -1.99 2.86
C SER A 47 -19.07 -1.21 1.69
N ALA A 48 -18.18 -0.26 2.02
CA ALA A 48 -17.42 0.48 1.02
C ALA A 48 -16.48 -0.43 0.18
N TYR A 49 -16.23 -1.63 0.64
CA TYR A 49 -15.35 -2.60 0.00
C TYR A 49 -16.03 -3.40 -1.10
N TYR A 50 -17.35 -3.48 -1.09
CA TYR A 50 -18.12 -4.35 -1.98
C TYR A 50 -18.00 -3.95 -3.45
N GLU A 51 -18.27 -2.70 -3.80
CA GLU A 51 -18.36 -2.22 -5.19
C GLU A 51 -17.09 -2.50 -6.03
N PRO A 52 -15.87 -2.20 -5.56
CA PRO A 52 -14.66 -2.48 -6.34
C PRO A 52 -14.39 -3.98 -6.52
N LEU A 53 -14.79 -4.81 -5.56
CA LEU A 53 -14.61 -6.26 -5.61
C LEU A 53 -15.70 -6.94 -6.47
N GLU A 54 -16.94 -6.46 -6.41
CA GLU A 54 -18.04 -6.94 -7.26
C GLU A 54 -17.72 -6.77 -8.74
N LYS A 55 -17.16 -5.63 -9.14
CA LYS A 55 -16.72 -5.39 -10.52
C LYS A 55 -15.68 -6.41 -11.00
N LEU A 56 -14.76 -6.84 -10.13
CA LEU A 56 -13.80 -7.90 -10.46
C LEU A 56 -14.50 -9.26 -10.63
N LEU A 57 -15.51 -9.53 -9.80
CA LEU A 57 -16.29 -10.77 -9.88
C LEU A 57 -17.09 -10.82 -11.19
N GLU A 58 -17.78 -9.75 -11.53
CA GLU A 58 -18.56 -9.65 -12.78
C GLU A 58 -17.68 -9.81 -14.03
N GLN A 59 -16.43 -9.37 -13.99
CA GLN A 59 -15.46 -9.53 -15.07
C GLN A 59 -14.79 -10.90 -15.11
N GLY A 60 -15.09 -11.79 -14.16
CA GLY A 60 -14.40 -13.08 -14.02
C GLY A 60 -12.91 -12.95 -13.63
N LYS A 61 -12.52 -11.82 -13.03
CA LYS A 61 -11.13 -11.48 -12.66
C LYS A 61 -10.89 -11.45 -11.16
N ALA A 62 -11.81 -11.95 -10.35
CA ALA A 62 -11.73 -11.94 -8.89
C ALA A 62 -10.71 -12.96 -8.37
N THR A 63 -9.44 -12.73 -8.66
CA THR A 63 -8.32 -13.46 -8.05
C THR A 63 -7.85 -12.77 -6.79
N LEU A 64 -7.17 -13.50 -5.89
CA LEU A 64 -6.66 -12.91 -4.65
C LEU A 64 -5.76 -11.68 -4.91
N PRO A 65 -4.76 -11.72 -5.81
CA PRO A 65 -3.94 -10.53 -6.09
C PRO A 65 -4.76 -9.36 -6.65
N ALA A 66 -5.76 -9.62 -7.51
CA ALA A 66 -6.61 -8.56 -8.06
C ALA A 66 -7.47 -7.90 -6.97
N CYS A 67 -8.01 -8.71 -6.05
CA CYS A 67 -8.77 -8.20 -4.90
C CYS A 67 -7.86 -7.37 -3.96
N GLU A 68 -6.66 -7.85 -3.63
CA GLU A 68 -5.69 -7.11 -2.82
C GLU A 68 -5.35 -5.76 -3.48
N THR A 69 -5.06 -5.74 -4.78
CA THR A 69 -4.80 -4.51 -5.54
C THR A 69 -6.01 -3.55 -5.51
N ALA A 70 -7.23 -4.06 -5.71
CA ALA A 70 -8.43 -3.24 -5.68
C ALA A 70 -8.66 -2.60 -4.30
N MET A 71 -8.36 -3.32 -3.22
CA MET A 71 -8.45 -2.81 -1.85
C MET A 71 -7.39 -1.74 -1.57
N ASP A 72 -6.16 -1.95 -2.00
CA ASP A 72 -5.09 -0.94 -1.89
C ASP A 72 -5.46 0.34 -2.64
N MET A 73 -5.99 0.21 -3.86
CA MET A 73 -6.45 1.36 -4.65
C MET A 73 -7.62 2.10 -3.98
N LEU A 74 -8.56 1.36 -3.38
CA LEU A 74 -9.66 1.95 -2.61
C LEU A 74 -9.11 2.75 -1.42
N TYR A 75 -8.19 2.16 -0.66
CA TYR A 75 -7.55 2.80 0.49
C TYR A 75 -6.89 4.13 0.11
N PHE A 76 -5.99 4.12 -0.89
CA PHE A 76 -5.29 5.33 -1.31
C PHE A 76 -6.22 6.42 -1.85
N LYS A 77 -7.20 6.05 -2.70
CA LYS A 77 -8.19 6.99 -3.22
C LYS A 77 -9.06 7.60 -2.11
N THR A 78 -9.43 6.78 -1.13
CA THR A 78 -10.26 7.22 -0.01
C THR A 78 -9.52 8.22 0.87
N ILE A 79 -8.28 7.92 1.28
CA ILE A 79 -7.45 8.84 2.06
C ILE A 79 -7.23 10.15 1.31
N TRP A 80 -6.89 10.07 0.03
CA TRP A 80 -6.64 11.25 -0.78
C TRP A 80 -7.85 12.17 -0.88
N LYS A 81 -9.05 11.60 -0.97
CA LYS A 81 -10.32 12.34 -1.01
C LYS A 81 -10.70 12.89 0.37
N ILE A 82 -10.53 12.10 1.42
CA ILE A 82 -10.94 12.46 2.78
C ILE A 82 -10.15 13.66 3.31
N LYS A 83 -8.85 13.75 3.02
CA LYS A 83 -8.01 14.86 3.50
C LYS A 83 -8.56 16.24 3.13
N ASP A 84 -9.11 16.39 1.92
CA ASP A 84 -9.63 17.67 1.44
C ASP A 84 -11.04 17.98 1.99
N LYS A 85 -11.75 16.95 2.45
CA LYS A 85 -13.13 17.07 2.94
C LYS A 85 -13.21 17.44 4.42
N TYR A 86 -12.30 16.89 5.24
CA TYR A 86 -12.42 16.94 6.70
C TYR A 86 -11.31 17.73 7.40
N LEU A 87 -10.25 18.11 6.70
CA LEU A 87 -9.11 18.78 7.29
C LEU A 87 -9.04 20.25 6.87
N SER A 88 -8.40 21.07 7.69
CA SER A 88 -8.00 22.42 7.31
C SER A 88 -7.01 22.38 6.14
N LYS A 89 -6.90 23.47 5.39
CA LYS A 89 -5.94 23.56 4.25
C LYS A 89 -4.50 23.26 4.67
N ALA A 90 -4.10 23.67 5.87
CA ALA A 90 -2.76 23.41 6.40
C ALA A 90 -2.56 21.93 6.68
N GLU A 91 -3.47 21.28 7.39
CA GLU A 91 -3.44 19.86 7.70
C GLU A 91 -3.54 18.98 6.44
N ALA A 92 -4.44 19.35 5.49
CA ALA A 92 -4.55 18.65 4.21
C ALA A 92 -3.23 18.70 3.41
N LYS A 93 -2.51 19.83 3.45
CA LYS A 93 -1.19 19.97 2.83
C LYS A 93 -0.15 19.06 3.49
N MET A 94 -0.14 18.98 4.81
CA MET A 94 0.78 18.10 5.56
C MET A 94 0.50 16.61 5.30
N LEU A 95 -0.78 16.23 5.33
CA LEU A 95 -1.17 14.85 4.98
C LEU A 95 -0.85 14.53 3.51
N ALA A 96 -1.07 15.48 2.59
CA ALA A 96 -0.69 15.30 1.20
C ALA A 96 0.84 15.08 1.06
N GLN A 97 1.66 15.77 1.86
CA GLN A 97 3.11 15.56 1.87
C GLN A 97 3.46 14.14 2.34
N CYS A 98 2.86 13.65 3.41
CA CYS A 98 3.11 12.32 3.93
C CYS A 98 2.63 11.22 2.96
N PHE A 99 1.32 11.21 2.67
CA PHE A 99 0.73 10.17 1.83
C PHE A 99 1.14 10.27 0.36
N GLY A 100 1.27 11.48 -0.18
CA GLY A 100 1.70 11.69 -1.56
C GLY A 100 3.10 11.16 -1.80
N THR A 101 4.04 11.43 -0.88
CA THR A 101 5.40 10.85 -0.97
C THR A 101 5.36 9.33 -0.83
N LYS A 102 4.58 8.78 0.12
CA LYS A 102 4.43 7.32 0.26
C LYS A 102 3.91 6.70 -1.04
N MET A 103 2.91 7.30 -1.68
CA MET A 103 2.35 6.81 -2.94
C MET A 103 3.35 6.88 -4.11
N ASP A 104 4.06 7.99 -4.25
CA ASP A 104 5.10 8.12 -5.29
C ASP A 104 6.22 7.09 -5.11
N MET A 105 6.67 6.87 -3.87
CA MET A 105 7.69 5.85 -3.56
C MET A 105 7.20 4.44 -3.82
N LEU A 106 5.94 4.13 -3.51
CA LEU A 106 5.34 2.85 -3.84
C LEU A 106 5.25 2.64 -5.35
N ASN A 107 4.84 3.66 -6.10
CA ASN A 107 4.80 3.59 -7.57
C ASN A 107 6.19 3.32 -8.16
N PHE A 108 7.23 3.99 -7.69
CA PHE A 108 8.60 3.70 -8.10
C PHE A 108 8.99 2.24 -7.82
N GLN A 109 8.73 1.76 -6.60
CA GLN A 109 9.04 0.39 -6.21
C GLN A 109 8.31 -0.64 -7.08
N TRP A 110 7.02 -0.41 -7.34
CA TRP A 110 6.21 -1.33 -8.14
C TRP A 110 6.65 -1.37 -9.60
N ILE A 111 6.94 -0.21 -10.21
CA ILE A 111 7.48 -0.15 -11.58
C ILE A 111 8.82 -0.88 -11.66
N CYS A 112 9.74 -0.60 -10.73
CA CYS A 112 11.03 -1.25 -10.70
C CYS A 112 10.91 -2.77 -10.56
N ARG A 113 10.05 -3.26 -9.65
CA ARG A 113 9.80 -4.69 -9.48
C ARG A 113 9.16 -5.31 -10.71
N ALA A 114 8.16 -4.65 -11.28
CA ALA A 114 7.46 -5.10 -12.47
C ALA A 114 8.42 -5.30 -13.65
N LYS A 115 9.34 -4.36 -13.85
CA LYS A 115 10.35 -4.42 -14.91
C LYS A 115 11.48 -5.41 -14.61
N LYS A 116 12.06 -5.35 -13.40
CA LYS A 116 13.26 -6.13 -13.05
C LYS A 116 12.97 -7.63 -12.89
N TYR A 117 11.84 -7.98 -12.30
CA TYR A 117 11.57 -9.36 -11.88
C TYR A 117 10.44 -10.05 -12.64
N TYR A 118 9.48 -9.30 -13.15
CA TYR A 118 8.29 -9.87 -13.75
C TYR A 118 8.15 -9.58 -15.24
N ASN A 119 8.97 -8.69 -15.78
CA ASN A 119 8.91 -8.26 -17.19
C ASN A 119 7.48 -7.97 -17.67
N LEU A 120 6.70 -7.24 -16.84
CA LEU A 120 5.31 -6.93 -17.12
C LEU A 120 5.18 -5.96 -18.30
N SER A 121 4.07 -6.10 -19.04
CA SER A 121 3.73 -5.17 -20.11
C SER A 121 3.40 -3.78 -19.55
N GLU A 122 3.46 -2.77 -20.42
CA GLU A 122 3.07 -1.39 -20.06
C GLU A 122 1.65 -1.34 -19.48
N GLY A 123 0.69 -2.06 -20.08
CA GLY A 123 -0.69 -2.12 -19.61
C GLY A 123 -0.84 -2.73 -18.20
N ASP A 124 -0.09 -3.81 -17.93
CA ASP A 124 -0.09 -4.44 -16.62
C ASP A 124 0.53 -3.53 -15.53
N ILE A 125 1.60 -2.79 -15.89
CA ILE A 125 2.21 -1.80 -15.00
C ILE A 125 1.20 -0.71 -14.65
N TYR A 126 0.46 -0.18 -15.63
CA TYR A 126 -0.59 0.82 -15.35
C TYR A 126 -1.72 0.30 -14.46
N ALA A 127 -2.03 -0.99 -14.52
CA ALA A 127 -3.05 -1.59 -13.65
C ALA A 127 -2.60 -1.66 -12.19
N LEU A 128 -1.29 -1.69 -11.92
CA LEU A 128 -0.72 -1.76 -10.58
C LEU A 128 -0.50 -0.38 -9.93
N ILE A 129 -0.34 0.67 -10.72
CA ILE A 129 0.05 2.00 -10.23
C ILE A 129 -1.09 2.68 -9.49
N ILE A 130 -0.76 3.29 -8.34
CA ILE A 130 -1.67 4.17 -7.62
C ILE A 130 -1.95 5.40 -8.50
N PRO A 131 -3.21 5.65 -8.90
CA PRO A 131 -3.54 6.71 -9.85
C PRO A 131 -3.62 8.09 -9.20
N ILE A 132 -2.73 8.36 -8.25
CA ILE A 132 -2.59 9.61 -7.53
C ILE A 132 -1.20 10.13 -7.81
N GLN A 133 -1.13 11.34 -8.31
CA GLN A 133 0.13 12.00 -8.63
C GLN A 133 0.38 13.09 -7.59
N TYR A 134 1.51 13.01 -6.91
CA TYR A 134 1.93 14.04 -5.97
C TYR A 134 3.08 14.87 -6.55
N HIS A 135 4.27 14.34 -6.61
CA HIS A 135 5.43 14.95 -7.27
C HIS A 135 5.88 14.19 -8.52
N VAL A 136 5.51 12.92 -8.63
CA VAL A 136 5.79 12.11 -9.82
C VAL A 136 4.69 12.34 -10.85
N THR A 137 5.08 12.86 -12.00
CA THR A 137 4.14 13.21 -13.08
C THR A 137 3.68 11.98 -13.87
N LYS A 138 2.52 12.10 -14.51
CA LYS A 138 2.02 11.07 -15.43
C LYS A 138 3.02 10.73 -16.54
N LYS A 139 3.75 11.75 -17.04
CA LYS A 139 4.76 11.57 -18.08
C LYS A 139 5.94 10.75 -17.58
N GLU A 140 6.42 10.98 -16.35
CA GLU A 140 7.50 10.19 -15.76
C GLU A 140 7.07 8.74 -15.56
N ILE A 141 5.86 8.50 -15.03
CA ILE A 141 5.29 7.14 -14.92
C ILE A 141 5.24 6.46 -16.29
N GLN A 142 4.74 7.17 -17.31
CA GLN A 142 4.67 6.65 -18.66
C GLN A 142 6.06 6.30 -19.22
N THR A 143 7.01 7.20 -19.08
CA THR A 143 8.39 6.97 -19.53
C THR A 143 9.00 5.75 -18.85
N MET A 144 8.79 5.58 -17.54
CA MET A 144 9.27 4.39 -16.82
C MET A 144 8.56 3.11 -17.25
N ALA A 145 7.24 3.16 -17.48
CA ALA A 145 6.48 1.99 -17.93
C ALA A 145 6.89 1.55 -19.33
N GLN A 146 7.25 2.48 -20.22
CA GLN A 146 7.71 2.23 -21.59
C GLN A 146 9.21 1.92 -21.68
N ALA A 147 9.98 2.13 -20.61
CA ALA A 147 11.42 1.91 -20.59
C ALA A 147 11.79 0.48 -21.04
N GLU A 148 12.78 0.35 -21.88
CA GLU A 148 13.28 -0.92 -22.39
C GLU A 148 14.20 -1.64 -21.38
N ASN A 149 14.85 -0.86 -20.52
CA ASN A 149 15.79 -1.37 -19.54
C ASN A 149 15.74 -0.57 -18.22
N MET A 150 16.37 -1.12 -17.18
CA MET A 150 16.37 -0.51 -15.85
C MET A 150 17.15 0.80 -15.77
N GLU A 151 18.15 0.99 -16.62
CA GLU A 151 18.94 2.24 -16.67
C GLU A 151 18.05 3.43 -17.04
N GLN A 152 17.15 3.25 -18.00
CA GLN A 152 16.16 4.27 -18.37
C GLN A 152 15.20 4.57 -17.21
N VAL A 153 14.73 3.54 -16.49
CA VAL A 153 13.88 3.71 -15.30
C VAL A 153 14.61 4.53 -14.23
N TYR A 154 15.85 4.15 -13.91
CA TYR A 154 16.68 4.86 -12.92
C TYR A 154 16.97 6.30 -13.34
N GLY A 155 17.20 6.54 -14.63
CA GLY A 155 17.38 7.87 -15.18
C GLY A 155 16.19 8.79 -14.90
N VAL A 156 14.96 8.29 -15.05
CA VAL A 156 13.74 9.05 -14.74
C VAL A 156 13.66 9.34 -13.23
N ILE A 157 13.86 8.34 -12.37
CA ILE A 157 13.78 8.52 -10.91
C ILE A 157 14.85 9.50 -10.41
N LYS A 158 16.08 9.40 -10.93
CA LYS A 158 17.19 10.30 -10.60
C LYS A 158 16.88 11.75 -10.94
N ASN A 159 16.19 12.00 -12.05
CA ASN A 159 15.82 13.33 -12.52
C ASN A 159 14.45 13.80 -12.02
N SER A 160 13.71 12.97 -11.26
CA SER A 160 12.43 13.33 -10.69
C SER A 160 12.55 14.42 -9.62
N TRP A 161 11.43 14.92 -9.14
CA TRP A 161 11.39 15.90 -8.04
C TRP A 161 12.20 15.44 -6.81
N TYR A 162 12.25 14.14 -6.54
CA TYR A 162 12.96 13.55 -5.40
C TYR A 162 14.47 13.54 -5.56
N LYS A 163 15.00 13.69 -6.77
CA LYS A 163 16.44 13.74 -7.07
C LYS A 163 17.22 12.61 -6.37
N CYS A 164 16.68 11.40 -6.42
CA CYS A 164 17.31 10.23 -5.78
C CYS A 164 18.65 9.93 -6.43
N GLN A 165 19.73 10.44 -5.85
CA GLN A 165 21.10 10.06 -6.23
C GLN A 165 21.38 8.63 -5.79
N ASN A 166 22.26 7.92 -6.48
CA ASN A 166 22.66 6.54 -6.17
C ASN A 166 21.53 5.51 -6.19
N ILE A 167 20.50 5.71 -7.03
CA ILE A 167 19.34 4.82 -7.06
C ILE A 167 19.70 3.38 -7.42
N GLU A 168 20.75 3.15 -8.20
CA GLU A 168 21.25 1.81 -8.53
C GLU A 168 21.77 1.09 -7.29
N GLU A 169 22.58 1.75 -6.48
CA GLU A 169 23.07 1.25 -5.19
C GLU A 169 21.92 1.02 -4.21
N LEU A 170 20.96 1.95 -4.19
CA LEU A 170 19.73 1.83 -3.39
C LEU A 170 18.85 0.67 -3.85
N MET A 171 18.87 0.33 -5.13
CA MET A 171 18.13 -0.83 -5.67
C MET A 171 18.79 -2.16 -5.32
N ASP A 172 20.11 -2.22 -5.28
CA ASP A 172 20.83 -3.42 -4.88
C ASP A 172 20.73 -3.68 -3.37
N GLN A 173 20.71 -2.63 -2.57
CA GLN A 173 20.45 -2.68 -1.11
C GLN A 173 18.94 -2.70 -0.77
N GLY A 174 18.07 -2.55 -1.75
CA GLY A 174 16.62 -2.46 -1.67
C GLY A 174 16.11 -1.04 -1.69
N LEU A 175 15.54 -0.60 -2.84
CA LEU A 175 14.79 0.68 -2.97
C LEU A 175 13.80 0.87 -1.82
N GLY A 176 13.32 -0.25 -1.24
CA GLY A 176 12.49 -0.26 -0.05
C GLY A 176 13.09 0.51 1.12
N ASN A 177 14.38 0.38 1.39
CA ASN A 177 15.02 1.06 2.53
C ASN A 177 15.14 2.56 2.31
N ALA A 178 15.57 3.00 1.14
CA ALA A 178 15.68 4.43 0.83
C ALA A 178 14.33 5.14 0.78
N ALA A 179 13.34 4.50 0.15
CA ALA A 179 11.96 5.01 0.14
C ALA A 179 11.39 5.11 1.56
N LYS A 180 11.75 4.15 2.41
CA LYS A 180 11.38 4.07 3.82
C LYS A 180 12.01 5.21 4.62
N GLU A 181 13.33 5.42 4.49
CA GLU A 181 14.05 6.50 5.16
C GLU A 181 13.52 7.89 4.76
N LEU A 182 13.26 8.10 3.47
CA LEU A 182 12.66 9.33 2.99
C LEU A 182 11.28 9.57 3.59
N THR A 183 10.46 8.52 3.61
CA THR A 183 9.11 8.59 4.16
C THR A 183 9.16 8.86 5.67
N ASP A 184 10.01 8.15 6.43
CA ASP A 184 10.23 8.36 7.86
C ASP A 184 10.57 9.82 8.16
N LYS A 185 11.55 10.36 7.43
CA LYS A 185 11.98 11.76 7.59
C LYS A 185 10.84 12.75 7.35
N ILE A 186 9.98 12.48 6.36
CA ILE A 186 8.85 13.35 6.06
C ILE A 186 7.82 13.31 7.18
N TYR A 187 7.48 12.13 7.69
CA TYR A 187 6.55 11.99 8.81
C TYR A 187 7.08 12.66 10.07
N GLU A 188 8.37 12.50 10.40
CA GLU A 188 8.99 13.20 11.53
C GLU A 188 8.95 14.73 11.37
N LEU A 189 9.37 15.24 10.22
CA LEU A 189 9.40 16.68 9.97
C LEU A 189 8.00 17.30 10.02
N THR A 190 7.01 16.58 9.49
CA THR A 190 5.63 17.05 9.45
C THR A 190 5.02 17.12 10.84
N SER A 191 5.26 16.10 11.69
CA SER A 191 4.77 16.11 13.08
C SER A 191 5.41 17.17 13.95
N ARG A 192 6.71 17.49 13.71
CA ARG A 192 7.41 18.54 14.46
C ARG A 192 6.97 19.96 14.08
N LYS A 193 6.55 20.19 12.83
CA LYS A 193 6.10 21.50 12.37
C LYS A 193 4.79 21.95 13.02
N GLU A 194 3.88 21.02 13.24
CA GLU A 194 2.54 21.29 13.76
C GLU A 194 2.16 20.31 14.87
N PRO A 195 2.69 20.53 16.10
CA PRO A 195 2.57 19.58 17.21
C PRO A 195 1.12 19.31 17.67
N TYR A 196 0.18 20.19 17.34
CA TYR A 196 -1.22 20.10 17.76
C TYR A 196 -2.18 19.76 16.61
N SER A 197 -1.65 19.20 15.50
CA SER A 197 -2.41 18.88 14.32
C SER A 197 -2.65 17.38 14.14
N ALA A 198 -3.52 17.02 13.20
CA ALA A 198 -3.72 15.64 12.75
C ALA A 198 -2.42 14.99 12.22
N ALA A 199 -1.40 15.78 11.88
CA ALA A 199 -0.10 15.27 11.43
C ALA A 199 0.63 14.47 12.52
N VAL A 200 0.50 14.85 13.80
CA VAL A 200 1.09 14.09 14.92
C VAL A 200 0.46 12.73 15.06
N LEU A 201 -0.88 12.66 15.03
CA LEU A 201 -1.60 11.39 15.07
C LEU A 201 -1.25 10.50 13.88
N ASN A 202 -1.21 11.08 12.68
CA ASN A 202 -0.83 10.37 11.47
C ASN A 202 0.59 9.81 11.55
N SER A 203 1.54 10.60 12.06
CA SER A 203 2.94 10.14 12.24
C SER A 203 3.03 9.04 13.30
N TYR A 204 2.28 9.16 14.40
CA TYR A 204 2.21 8.12 15.41
C TYR A 204 1.70 6.79 14.84
N LEU A 205 0.60 6.82 14.09
CA LEU A 205 0.05 5.62 13.45
C LEU A 205 1.02 5.00 12.45
N TYR A 206 1.68 5.81 11.64
CA TYR A 206 2.70 5.37 10.70
C TYR A 206 3.86 4.65 11.40
N PHE A 207 4.43 5.24 12.47
CA PHE A 207 5.53 4.61 13.19
C PHE A 207 5.09 3.36 13.97
N LYS A 208 3.84 3.32 14.45
CA LYS A 208 3.27 2.11 15.06
C LYS A 208 3.07 0.98 14.04
N GLU A 209 2.58 1.28 12.85
CA GLU A 209 2.52 0.31 11.75
C GLU A 209 3.91 -0.28 11.46
N ARG A 210 4.94 0.56 11.39
CA ARG A 210 6.33 0.15 11.19
C ARG A 210 6.89 -0.71 12.30
N GLU A 211 6.60 -0.39 13.54
CA GLU A 211 6.99 -1.18 14.71
C GLU A 211 6.38 -2.59 14.62
N ILE A 212 5.10 -2.69 14.28
CA ILE A 212 4.41 -3.97 14.08
C ILE A 212 5.04 -4.77 12.94
N GLU A 213 5.33 -4.15 11.79
CA GLU A 213 6.01 -4.81 10.67
C GLU A 213 7.39 -5.36 11.07
N GLN A 214 8.16 -4.60 11.86
CA GLN A 214 9.46 -5.05 12.36
C GLN A 214 9.33 -6.26 13.30
N ILE A 215 8.34 -6.24 14.20
CA ILE A 215 8.06 -7.35 15.10
C ILE A 215 7.68 -8.60 14.29
N ILE A 216 6.75 -8.48 13.34
CA ILE A 216 6.33 -9.60 12.48
C ILE A 216 7.53 -10.16 11.71
N THR A 217 8.31 -9.28 11.07
CA THR A 217 9.50 -9.69 10.30
C THR A 217 10.52 -10.41 11.17
N THR A 218 10.70 -9.94 12.41
CA THR A 218 11.63 -10.57 13.37
C THR A 218 11.15 -11.96 13.79
N ILE A 219 9.86 -12.09 14.10
CA ILE A 219 9.24 -13.38 14.44
C ILE A 219 9.36 -14.35 13.27
N GLU A 220 9.10 -13.90 12.04
CA GLU A 220 9.24 -14.73 10.85
C GLU A 220 10.69 -15.19 10.61
N LYS A 221 11.67 -14.29 10.77
CA LYS A 221 13.09 -14.63 10.69
C LYS A 221 13.47 -15.71 11.70
N ILE A 222 13.02 -15.58 12.95
CA ILE A 222 13.26 -16.59 13.99
C ILE A 222 12.61 -17.92 13.60
N ARG A 223 11.36 -17.90 13.16
CA ARG A 223 10.59 -19.09 12.75
C ARG A 223 11.25 -19.86 11.60
N TYR A 224 11.87 -19.15 10.66
CA TYR A 224 12.55 -19.76 9.51
C TYR A 224 14.05 -20.00 9.74
N GLY A 225 14.55 -19.81 10.96
CA GLY A 225 15.97 -20.02 11.29
C GLY A 225 16.90 -19.01 10.62
N MET A 226 16.37 -17.89 10.14
CA MET A 226 17.12 -16.80 9.54
C MET A 226 17.63 -15.85 10.62
N THR A 227 18.39 -16.35 11.59
CA THR A 227 19.06 -15.49 12.58
C THR A 227 20.10 -14.64 11.87
N ALA A 228 20.13 -13.35 12.18
CA ALA A 228 21.17 -12.45 11.69
C ALA A 228 22.53 -13.06 12.00
N ARG A 229 23.34 -13.35 10.98
CA ARG A 229 24.76 -13.52 11.18
C ARG A 229 25.27 -12.16 11.67
N THR A 230 25.58 -12.10 12.98
CA THR A 230 26.29 -11.00 13.63
C THR A 230 27.59 -10.71 12.89
#